data_22c3bbea4b0e1de32ff289c4b4999ca1
#
_entry.id   22c3bbea4b0e1de32ff289c4b4999ca1
#
_cell.length_a   1.000
_cell.length_b   1.000
_cell.length_c   1.000
_cell.angle_alpha   90.00
_cell.angle_beta   90.00
_cell.angle_gamma   90.00
#
_symmetry.space_group_name_H-M   'P 1'
#
loop_
_entity.id
_entity.type
_entity.pdbx_description
1 polymer ?
#
loop_
_entity_poly.entity_id
_entity_poly.type
_entity_poly.pdbx_seq_one_letter_code
_entity_poly.pdbx_strand_id
1 'polypeptide(L)'
;MPEYTPVYVVTGFLDSGKTSLLNQLLSRRLESGHSLCCIQFEQGEQALEQDLIDRGNLDLLHFPVRKLQSGAGMQQVSKQIYDYLLRNDPEELWIEWNGTLPISVLQTLFPPAKKQDGGTPGDFCQLLRMLYLADSTKLDALLQQTGGMALEQISASDVIVLRNWGPVSQFKNRKRMLRELNPGVKVLPLNSVGTVERAMLRPGRQPAFWFLLGIAYFTAAYLTLRMVIGAGGNLADAVVNVFLGILLQAFPFLLIGVLLSSAIQIFVSQQWLHEHFPKHLAGGLLFAALAGFCLPVCDCASVPVFRSLVRKGVPPAAAVTFLMAAPVINPVVILSTWYA
;
A
#
# COMPACT_ATOMS: atom_id res chain seq x y z
N MET A 1 16.43 -18.10 -0.48
CA MET A 1 15.17 -17.34 -0.38
C MET A 1 14.37 -17.76 -1.60
N PRO A 2 13.12 -18.08 -1.54
CA PRO A 2 12.34 -18.25 -2.76
C PRO A 2 12.39 -16.91 -3.50
N GLU A 3 12.98 -16.89 -4.67
CA GLU A 3 12.95 -15.74 -5.54
C GLU A 3 11.54 -15.65 -6.11
N TYR A 4 10.75 -14.73 -5.56
CA TYR A 4 9.43 -14.44 -6.12
C TYR A 4 9.62 -13.67 -7.42
N THR A 5 8.89 -14.09 -8.45
CA THR A 5 8.79 -13.33 -9.70
C THR A 5 8.21 -11.94 -9.42
N PRO A 6 8.92 -10.85 -9.71
CA PRO A 6 8.43 -9.50 -9.51
C PRO A 6 7.28 -9.17 -10.45
N VAL A 7 6.20 -8.61 -9.90
CA VAL A 7 5.03 -8.17 -10.66
C VAL A 7 5.02 -6.65 -10.77
N TYR A 8 4.93 -6.16 -11.98
CA TYR A 8 4.81 -4.74 -12.32
C TYR A 8 3.45 -4.49 -12.95
N VAL A 9 2.70 -3.53 -12.43
CA VAL A 9 1.37 -3.18 -12.92
C VAL A 9 1.38 -1.81 -13.58
N VAL A 10 0.87 -1.75 -14.80
CA VAL A 10 0.60 -0.50 -15.51
C VAL A 10 -0.89 -0.30 -15.59
N THR A 11 -1.37 0.77 -14.98
CA THR A 11 -2.78 1.14 -14.97
C THR A 11 -2.97 2.59 -15.39
N GLY A 12 -4.18 3.03 -15.55
CA GLY A 12 -4.57 4.36 -16.00
C GLY A 12 -5.87 4.28 -16.79
N PHE A 13 -6.51 5.40 -16.99
CA PHE A 13 -7.78 5.44 -17.68
C PHE A 13 -7.68 5.08 -19.17
N LEU A 14 -8.81 4.84 -19.82
CA LEU A 14 -8.90 4.58 -21.27
C LEU A 14 -8.17 5.68 -22.04
N ASP A 15 -7.52 5.34 -23.12
CA ASP A 15 -6.78 6.25 -24.02
C ASP A 15 -5.64 7.06 -23.38
N SER A 16 -5.19 6.66 -22.18
CA SER A 16 -4.01 7.30 -21.56
C SER A 16 -2.69 6.93 -22.25
N GLY A 17 -2.67 5.87 -23.07
CA GLY A 17 -1.50 5.37 -23.77
C GLY A 17 -0.75 4.27 -23.03
N LYS A 18 -1.44 3.49 -22.16
CA LYS A 18 -0.86 2.38 -21.38
C LYS A 18 -0.13 1.37 -22.26
N THR A 19 -0.82 0.84 -23.25
CA THR A 19 -0.28 -0.18 -24.16
C THR A 19 0.96 0.31 -24.89
N SER A 20 0.96 1.57 -25.36
CA SER A 20 2.12 2.19 -26.02
C SER A 20 3.31 2.34 -25.06
N LEU A 21 3.07 2.75 -23.82
CA LEU A 21 4.12 2.83 -22.80
C LEU A 21 4.63 1.44 -22.44
N LEU A 22 3.72 0.47 -22.30
CA LEU A 22 4.05 -0.91 -21.95
C LEU A 22 4.91 -1.55 -23.07
N ASN A 23 4.55 -1.39 -24.36
CA ASN A 23 5.35 -1.85 -25.49
C ASN A 23 6.80 -1.34 -25.40
N GLN A 24 6.98 -0.06 -25.12
CA GLN A 24 8.32 0.54 -25.01
C GLN A 24 9.09 0.03 -23.78
N LEU A 25 8.40 -0.21 -22.65
CA LEU A 25 9.03 -0.78 -21.45
C LEU A 25 9.45 -2.23 -21.69
N LEU A 26 8.55 -3.05 -22.25
CA LEU A 26 8.83 -4.46 -22.56
C LEU A 26 9.96 -4.61 -23.58
N SER A 27 9.97 -3.80 -24.67
CA SER A 27 11.05 -3.82 -25.65
C SER A 27 12.42 -3.62 -25.00
N ARG A 28 12.55 -2.63 -24.10
CA ARG A 28 13.81 -2.36 -23.41
C ARG A 28 14.21 -3.48 -22.45
N ARG A 29 13.24 -4.13 -21.79
CA ARG A 29 13.54 -5.28 -20.92
C ARG A 29 13.99 -6.51 -21.71
N LEU A 30 13.35 -6.77 -22.84
CA LEU A 30 13.75 -7.83 -23.79
C LEU A 30 15.15 -7.59 -24.34
N GLU A 31 15.49 -6.35 -24.72
CA GLU A 31 16.85 -5.97 -25.15
C GLU A 31 17.90 -6.19 -24.06
N SER A 32 17.50 -6.16 -22.81
CA SER A 32 18.36 -6.48 -21.66
C SER A 32 18.47 -7.98 -21.37
N GLY A 33 17.82 -8.84 -22.17
CA GLY A 33 17.92 -10.30 -22.09
C GLY A 33 17.00 -10.99 -21.10
N HIS A 34 16.00 -10.27 -20.54
CA HIS A 34 15.06 -10.84 -19.58
C HIS A 34 13.95 -11.67 -20.24
N SER A 35 13.52 -12.73 -19.57
CA SER A 35 12.32 -13.45 -19.95
C SER A 35 11.09 -12.85 -19.25
N LEU A 36 10.08 -12.49 -20.03
CA LEU A 36 8.95 -11.69 -19.57
C LEU A 36 7.63 -12.42 -19.81
N CYS A 37 6.67 -12.24 -18.91
CA CYS A 37 5.28 -12.54 -19.17
C CYS A 37 4.47 -11.24 -19.07
N CYS A 38 3.62 -10.98 -20.05
CA CYS A 38 2.67 -9.87 -20.02
C CYS A 38 1.24 -10.39 -19.92
N ILE A 39 0.50 -9.87 -18.95
CA ILE A 39 -0.93 -10.16 -18.78
C ILE A 39 -1.74 -8.90 -19.13
N GLN A 40 -2.62 -9.01 -20.11
CA GLN A 40 -3.52 -7.92 -20.50
C GLN A 40 -4.96 -8.19 -20.07
N PHE A 41 -5.54 -7.24 -19.33
CA PHE A 41 -6.95 -7.23 -18.92
C PHE A 41 -7.76 -6.15 -19.66
N GLU A 42 -7.23 -5.57 -20.70
CA GLU A 42 -7.89 -4.53 -21.48
C GLU A 42 -8.07 -4.97 -22.93
N GLN A 43 -9.24 -4.69 -23.48
CA GLN A 43 -9.48 -4.74 -24.93
C GLN A 43 -9.34 -3.32 -25.49
N GLY A 44 -8.10 -2.87 -25.68
CA GLY A 44 -7.83 -1.61 -26.36
C GLY A 44 -7.74 -1.81 -27.87
N GLU A 45 -7.85 -0.71 -28.64
CA GLU A 45 -7.64 -0.73 -30.10
C GLU A 45 -6.17 -1.02 -30.46
N GLN A 46 -5.24 -0.78 -29.54
CA GLN A 46 -3.82 -1.07 -29.71
C GLN A 46 -3.47 -2.42 -29.06
N ALA A 47 -3.09 -3.38 -29.89
CA ALA A 47 -2.49 -4.61 -29.46
C ALA A 47 -1.01 -4.40 -29.06
N LEU A 48 -0.45 -5.32 -28.27
CA LEU A 48 1.00 -5.43 -28.15
C LEU A 48 1.61 -5.66 -29.53
N GLU A 49 2.78 -5.04 -29.78
CA GLU A 49 3.46 -5.18 -31.06
C GLU A 49 3.83 -6.66 -31.29
N GLN A 50 3.41 -7.21 -32.43
CA GLN A 50 3.65 -8.62 -32.79
C GLN A 50 5.14 -8.95 -32.81
N ASP A 51 5.97 -8.00 -33.25
CA ASP A 51 7.43 -8.13 -33.28
C ASP A 51 8.05 -8.40 -31.88
N LEU A 52 7.42 -7.93 -30.80
CA LEU A 52 7.91 -8.19 -29.44
C LEU A 52 7.63 -9.64 -29.01
N ILE A 53 6.50 -10.18 -29.44
CA ILE A 53 6.10 -11.56 -29.16
C ILE A 53 6.98 -12.52 -29.97
N ASP A 54 7.27 -12.18 -31.23
CA ASP A 54 8.06 -13.00 -32.14
C ASP A 54 9.54 -13.12 -31.73
N ARG A 55 10.03 -12.22 -30.86
CA ARG A 55 11.39 -12.31 -30.28
C ARG A 55 11.60 -13.51 -29.33
N GLY A 56 10.53 -14.21 -28.95
CA GLY A 56 10.60 -15.50 -28.26
C GLY A 56 10.83 -15.47 -26.74
N ASN A 57 11.09 -14.30 -26.15
CA ASN A 57 11.29 -14.14 -24.70
C ASN A 57 10.13 -13.41 -24.01
N LEU A 58 9.00 -13.23 -24.69
CA LEU A 58 7.79 -12.59 -24.16
C LEU A 58 6.58 -13.49 -24.36
N ASP A 59 6.01 -13.95 -23.28
CA ASP A 59 4.73 -14.65 -23.29
C ASP A 59 3.59 -13.66 -23.05
N LEU A 60 2.51 -13.77 -23.83
CA LEU A 60 1.33 -12.93 -23.70
C LEU A 60 0.13 -13.74 -23.24
N LEU A 61 -0.42 -13.36 -22.10
CA LEU A 61 -1.71 -13.86 -21.59
C LEU A 61 -2.76 -12.78 -21.72
N HIS A 62 -3.84 -13.06 -22.41
CA HIS A 62 -4.96 -12.13 -22.55
C HIS A 62 -6.22 -12.66 -21.89
N PHE A 63 -6.81 -11.85 -20.99
CA PHE A 63 -8.05 -12.19 -20.29
C PHE A 63 -9.10 -11.11 -20.51
N PRO A 64 -10.29 -11.46 -21.01
CA PRO A 64 -11.38 -10.52 -21.16
C PRO A 64 -11.89 -10.03 -19.80
N VAL A 65 -12.13 -8.74 -19.66
CA VAL A 65 -12.60 -8.09 -18.42
C VAL A 65 -13.88 -8.75 -17.87
N ARG A 66 -14.74 -9.26 -18.74
CA ARG A 66 -15.98 -9.95 -18.31
C ARG A 66 -15.74 -11.13 -17.37
N LYS A 67 -14.60 -11.83 -17.49
CA LYS A 67 -14.25 -12.92 -16.58
C LYS A 67 -13.97 -12.41 -15.16
N LEU A 68 -13.55 -11.17 -14.99
CA LEU A 68 -13.26 -10.59 -13.67
C LEU A 68 -14.51 -10.08 -12.94
N GLN A 69 -15.66 -10.05 -13.61
CA GLN A 69 -16.92 -9.59 -13.02
C GLN A 69 -17.64 -10.68 -12.20
N SER A 70 -17.21 -11.95 -12.31
CA SER A 70 -17.79 -13.08 -11.56
C SER A 70 -16.73 -13.75 -10.72
N GLY A 71 -17.11 -14.22 -9.52
CA GLY A 71 -16.20 -14.96 -8.62
C GLY A 71 -15.63 -16.23 -9.25
N ALA A 72 -16.46 -16.99 -9.99
CA ALA A 72 -16.01 -18.17 -10.72
C ALA A 72 -15.01 -17.84 -11.83
N GLY A 73 -15.25 -16.74 -12.56
CA GLY A 73 -14.34 -16.28 -13.61
C GLY A 73 -13.00 -15.82 -13.04
N MET A 74 -13.00 -15.09 -11.91
CA MET A 74 -11.77 -14.71 -11.21
C MET A 74 -10.96 -15.92 -10.75
N GLN A 75 -11.61 -16.94 -10.19
CA GLN A 75 -10.94 -18.19 -9.81
C GLN A 75 -10.33 -18.90 -11.02
N GLN A 76 -11.05 -18.93 -12.15
CA GLN A 76 -10.54 -19.53 -13.38
C GLN A 76 -9.32 -18.78 -13.90
N VAL A 77 -9.35 -17.43 -13.92
CA VAL A 77 -8.21 -16.60 -14.33
C VAL A 77 -7.02 -16.80 -13.40
N SER A 78 -7.25 -16.77 -12.08
CA SER A 78 -6.21 -17.00 -11.08
C SER A 78 -5.55 -18.37 -11.26
N LYS A 79 -6.34 -19.41 -11.50
CA LYS A 79 -5.83 -20.76 -11.77
C LYS A 79 -5.00 -20.83 -13.06
N GLN A 80 -5.46 -20.17 -14.14
CA GLN A 80 -4.71 -20.16 -15.40
C GLN A 80 -3.36 -19.44 -15.26
N ILE A 81 -3.31 -18.32 -14.50
CA ILE A 81 -2.07 -17.63 -14.18
C ILE A 81 -1.16 -18.52 -13.33
N TYR A 82 -1.70 -19.20 -12.32
CA TYR A 82 -0.94 -20.13 -11.48
C TYR A 82 -0.33 -21.27 -12.30
N ASP A 83 -1.14 -21.94 -13.14
CA ASP A 83 -0.70 -23.05 -13.99
C ASP A 83 0.38 -22.60 -15.00
N TYR A 84 0.29 -21.35 -15.48
CA TYR A 84 1.31 -20.77 -16.35
C TYR A 84 2.62 -20.54 -15.60
N LEU A 85 2.57 -19.88 -14.42
CA LEU A 85 3.77 -19.58 -13.60
C LEU A 85 4.47 -20.86 -13.16
N LEU A 86 3.71 -21.92 -12.87
CA LEU A 86 4.28 -23.22 -12.50
C LEU A 86 5.11 -23.87 -13.63
N ARG A 87 4.77 -23.58 -14.90
CA ARG A 87 5.40 -24.23 -16.06
C ARG A 87 6.55 -23.42 -16.64
N ASN A 88 6.47 -22.09 -16.62
CA ASN A 88 7.32 -21.24 -17.45
C ASN A 88 8.32 -20.38 -16.65
N ASP A 89 8.09 -20.16 -15.35
CA ASP A 89 8.97 -19.41 -14.41
C ASP A 89 9.60 -18.12 -15.02
N PRO A 90 8.77 -17.13 -15.44
CA PRO A 90 9.27 -15.92 -16.06
C PRO A 90 10.05 -15.07 -15.04
N GLU A 91 11.12 -14.38 -15.46
CA GLU A 91 11.89 -13.48 -14.60
C GLU A 91 11.09 -12.26 -14.12
N GLU A 92 10.16 -11.77 -14.95
CA GLU A 92 9.30 -10.64 -14.63
C GLU A 92 7.88 -10.85 -15.16
N LEU A 93 6.89 -10.42 -14.38
CA LEU A 93 5.49 -10.41 -14.76
C LEU A 93 5.00 -8.96 -14.89
N TRP A 94 4.53 -8.59 -16.08
CA TRP A 94 3.97 -7.28 -16.35
C TRP A 94 2.46 -7.39 -16.55
N ILE A 95 1.69 -6.51 -15.91
CA ILE A 95 0.23 -6.53 -15.98
C ILE A 95 -0.26 -5.19 -16.54
N GLU A 96 -0.97 -5.24 -17.66
CA GLU A 96 -1.77 -4.11 -18.13
C GLU A 96 -3.15 -4.18 -17.49
N TRP A 97 -3.37 -3.32 -16.49
CA TRP A 97 -4.62 -3.29 -15.74
C TRP A 97 -5.63 -2.34 -16.35
N ASN A 98 -6.89 -2.77 -16.40
CA ASN A 98 -7.96 -1.94 -16.93
C ASN A 98 -8.28 -0.78 -15.99
N GLY A 99 -8.31 0.44 -16.54
CA GLY A 99 -8.58 1.68 -15.79
C GLY A 99 -9.99 1.79 -15.21
N THR A 100 -10.91 0.92 -15.62
CA THR A 100 -12.30 0.90 -15.13
C THR A 100 -12.53 -0.15 -14.03
N LEU A 101 -11.51 -0.94 -13.68
CA LEU A 101 -11.59 -1.95 -12.64
C LEU A 101 -10.93 -1.47 -11.33
N PRO A 102 -11.54 -1.76 -10.18
CA PRO A 102 -10.93 -1.45 -8.89
C PRO A 102 -9.67 -2.31 -8.65
N ILE A 103 -8.73 -1.77 -7.90
CA ILE A 103 -7.47 -2.47 -7.56
C ILE A 103 -7.71 -3.67 -6.62
N SER A 104 -8.76 -3.63 -5.83
CA SER A 104 -9.18 -4.75 -4.99
C SER A 104 -9.38 -6.06 -5.76
N VAL A 105 -9.82 -5.98 -7.03
CA VAL A 105 -9.95 -7.15 -7.91
C VAL A 105 -8.57 -7.74 -8.24
N LEU A 106 -7.56 -6.90 -8.51
CA LEU A 106 -6.18 -7.35 -8.72
C LEU A 106 -5.63 -8.06 -7.48
N GLN A 107 -5.87 -7.53 -6.29
CA GLN A 107 -5.45 -8.16 -5.03
C GLN A 107 -6.13 -9.52 -4.79
N THR A 108 -7.34 -9.68 -5.30
CA THR A 108 -8.07 -10.98 -5.24
C THR A 108 -7.48 -12.01 -6.21
N LEU A 109 -6.95 -11.57 -7.36
CA LEU A 109 -6.27 -12.45 -8.33
C LEU A 109 -4.91 -12.94 -7.81
N PHE A 110 -4.21 -12.10 -7.03
CA PHE A 110 -2.90 -12.38 -6.45
C PHE A 110 -2.97 -12.34 -4.92
N PRO A 111 -3.72 -13.27 -4.28
CA PRO A 111 -3.78 -13.30 -2.83
C PRO A 111 -2.39 -13.61 -2.25
N PRO A 112 -2.06 -13.06 -1.08
CA PRO A 112 -0.81 -13.40 -0.41
C PRO A 112 -0.77 -14.91 -0.12
N ALA A 113 0.42 -15.52 -0.24
CA ALA A 113 0.65 -16.94 -0.05
C ALA A 113 -0.01 -17.44 1.25
N LYS A 114 -1.03 -18.28 1.11
CA LYS A 114 -1.65 -19.02 2.21
C LYS A 114 -1.25 -20.49 2.06
N LYS A 115 -0.63 -21.05 3.08
CA LYS A 115 -0.27 -22.48 3.19
C LYS A 115 -1.51 -23.42 3.28
N GLN A 116 -2.58 -23.16 2.55
CA GLN A 116 -3.77 -24.01 2.55
C GLN A 116 -4.16 -24.39 1.11
N ASP A 117 -4.31 -25.67 0.90
CA ASP A 117 -4.90 -26.44 -0.20
C ASP A 117 -5.29 -25.67 -1.48
N GLY A 118 -4.38 -25.60 -2.42
CA GLY A 118 -4.56 -25.01 -3.74
C GLY A 118 -3.61 -23.83 -3.94
N GLY A 119 -2.55 -24.02 -4.73
CA GLY A 119 -1.59 -22.98 -5.06
C GLY A 119 -2.26 -21.75 -5.68
N THR A 120 -1.75 -20.58 -5.33
CA THR A 120 -2.22 -19.29 -5.84
C THR A 120 -1.08 -18.58 -6.56
N PRO A 121 -1.35 -17.69 -7.52
CA PRO A 121 -0.28 -16.91 -8.16
C PRO A 121 0.63 -16.19 -7.17
N GLY A 122 0.11 -15.78 -6.00
CA GLY A 122 0.88 -15.14 -4.94
C GLY A 122 1.93 -16.04 -4.27
N ASP A 123 1.90 -17.36 -4.53
CA ASP A 123 2.94 -18.27 -4.04
C ASP A 123 4.25 -18.15 -4.85
N PHE A 124 4.15 -17.68 -6.09
CA PHE A 124 5.28 -17.55 -7.02
C PHE A 124 5.67 -16.11 -7.30
N CYS A 125 4.77 -15.15 -7.14
CA CYS A 125 5.02 -13.78 -7.53
C CYS A 125 4.62 -12.77 -6.45
N GLN A 126 5.31 -11.63 -6.47
CA GLN A 126 5.06 -10.52 -5.56
C GLN A 126 4.86 -9.22 -6.32
N LEU A 127 3.74 -8.52 -6.02
CA LEU A 127 3.50 -7.18 -6.55
C LEU A 127 4.55 -6.21 -5.99
N LEU A 128 5.44 -5.74 -6.85
CA LEU A 128 6.51 -4.82 -6.48
C LEU A 128 6.14 -3.36 -6.70
N ARG A 129 5.55 -3.05 -7.86
CA ARG A 129 5.29 -1.66 -8.25
C ARG A 129 4.05 -1.53 -9.10
N MET A 130 3.33 -0.46 -8.85
CA MET A 130 2.19 -0.03 -9.65
C MET A 130 2.46 1.35 -10.24
N LEU A 131 2.26 1.46 -11.55
CA LEU A 131 2.36 2.69 -12.31
C LEU A 131 0.96 3.13 -12.78
N TYR A 132 0.60 4.36 -12.49
CA TYR A 132 -0.60 5.01 -13.04
C TYR A 132 -0.19 5.99 -14.13
N LEU A 133 -0.69 5.77 -15.35
CA LEU A 133 -0.49 6.68 -16.47
C LEU A 133 -1.68 7.60 -16.64
N ALA A 134 -1.45 8.91 -16.58
CA ALA A 134 -2.49 9.90 -16.71
C ALA A 134 -2.15 10.93 -17.79
N ASP A 135 -3.18 11.36 -18.53
CA ASP A 135 -3.12 12.56 -19.34
C ASP A 135 -3.41 13.78 -18.45
N SER A 136 -2.43 14.68 -18.35
CA SER A 136 -2.54 15.87 -17.48
C SER A 136 -3.69 16.80 -17.90
N THR A 137 -4.06 16.80 -19.16
CA THR A 137 -5.14 17.67 -19.67
C THR A 137 -6.53 17.14 -19.31
N LYS A 138 -6.68 15.82 -19.17
CA LYS A 138 -7.95 15.14 -18.89
C LYS A 138 -8.12 14.78 -17.41
N LEU A 139 -7.09 14.95 -16.57
CA LEU A 139 -7.05 14.45 -15.20
C LEU A 139 -8.17 15.01 -14.31
N ASP A 140 -8.48 16.31 -14.41
CA ASP A 140 -9.52 16.93 -13.57
C ASP A 140 -10.93 16.42 -13.95
N ALA A 141 -11.21 16.36 -15.25
CA ALA A 141 -12.48 15.81 -15.74
C ALA A 141 -12.63 14.33 -15.34
N LEU A 142 -11.54 13.58 -15.40
CA LEU A 142 -11.51 12.18 -14.98
C LEU A 142 -11.83 12.01 -13.49
N LEU A 143 -11.19 12.79 -12.62
CA LEU A 143 -11.43 12.74 -11.17
C LEU A 143 -12.87 13.12 -10.82
N GLN A 144 -13.48 14.04 -11.58
CA GLN A 144 -14.89 14.41 -11.39
C GLN A 144 -15.87 13.33 -11.87
N GLN A 145 -15.57 12.68 -13.00
CA GLN A 145 -16.48 11.71 -13.63
C GLN A 145 -16.37 10.31 -13.03
N THR A 146 -15.15 9.84 -12.73
CA THR A 146 -14.91 8.46 -12.26
C THR A 146 -14.71 8.36 -10.75
N GLY A 147 -14.62 9.49 -10.04
CA GLY A 147 -14.60 9.62 -8.58
C GLY A 147 -13.73 8.58 -7.87
N GLY A 148 -14.37 7.60 -7.25
CA GLY A 148 -13.71 6.63 -6.37
C GLY A 148 -12.70 5.72 -7.04
N MET A 149 -12.94 5.26 -8.31
CA MET A 149 -12.03 4.31 -8.96
C MET A 149 -10.67 4.91 -9.34
N ALA A 150 -10.69 6.11 -9.94
CA ALA A 150 -9.43 6.78 -10.26
C ALA A 150 -8.64 7.13 -9.00
N LEU A 151 -9.32 7.56 -7.94
CA LEU A 151 -8.70 7.84 -6.64
C LEU A 151 -8.10 6.58 -6.01
N GLU A 152 -8.79 5.43 -6.07
CA GLU A 152 -8.28 4.16 -5.58
C GLU A 152 -6.99 3.76 -6.32
N GLN A 153 -6.99 3.82 -7.66
CA GLN A 153 -5.82 3.49 -8.47
C GLN A 153 -4.65 4.46 -8.24
N ILE A 154 -4.91 5.77 -8.15
CA ILE A 154 -3.89 6.79 -7.82
C ILE A 154 -3.31 6.54 -6.44
N SER A 155 -4.15 6.25 -5.44
CA SER A 155 -3.71 6.02 -4.06
C SER A 155 -2.90 4.74 -3.89
N ALA A 156 -3.17 3.73 -4.72
CA ALA A 156 -2.45 2.46 -4.72
C ALA A 156 -1.15 2.49 -5.54
N SER A 157 -0.93 3.55 -6.35
CA SER A 157 0.21 3.60 -7.27
C SER A 157 1.48 4.13 -6.59
N ASP A 158 2.61 3.49 -6.89
CA ASP A 158 3.95 3.93 -6.46
C ASP A 158 4.52 5.02 -7.36
N VAL A 159 4.18 4.96 -8.64
CA VAL A 159 4.66 5.89 -9.67
C VAL A 159 3.46 6.41 -10.47
N ILE A 160 3.36 7.72 -10.61
CA ILE A 160 2.41 8.36 -11.52
C ILE A 160 3.19 9.02 -12.64
N VAL A 161 2.85 8.69 -13.86
CA VAL A 161 3.44 9.26 -15.06
C VAL A 161 2.43 10.18 -15.73
N LEU A 162 2.81 11.44 -15.92
CA LEU A 162 1.97 12.43 -16.58
C LEU A 162 2.38 12.61 -18.03
N ARG A 163 1.45 12.30 -18.94
CA ARG A 163 1.53 12.64 -20.35
C ARG A 163 0.90 14.04 -20.57
N ASN A 164 1.29 14.75 -21.63
CA ASN A 164 0.76 16.07 -21.98
C ASN A 164 0.78 17.05 -20.78
N TRP A 165 1.89 17.06 -20.03
CA TRP A 165 1.99 17.77 -18.76
C TRP A 165 2.11 19.30 -18.88
N GLY A 166 2.28 19.84 -20.12
CA GLY A 166 2.29 21.28 -20.39
C GLY A 166 3.50 22.02 -19.79
N PRO A 167 3.35 23.30 -19.45
CA PRO A 167 4.41 24.09 -18.83
C PRO A 167 4.82 23.57 -17.45
N VAL A 168 6.07 23.85 -17.04
CA VAL A 168 6.64 23.40 -15.75
C VAL A 168 5.78 23.82 -14.54
N SER A 169 5.14 24.97 -14.60
CA SER A 169 4.24 25.46 -13.54
C SER A 169 3.01 24.56 -13.37
N GLN A 170 2.39 24.15 -14.46
CA GLN A 170 1.25 23.22 -14.44
C GLN A 170 1.67 21.86 -13.92
N PHE A 171 2.83 21.35 -14.36
CA PHE A 171 3.36 20.09 -13.82
C PHE A 171 3.58 20.15 -12.32
N LYS A 172 4.15 21.24 -11.78
CA LYS A 172 4.35 21.44 -10.34
C LYS A 172 3.03 21.41 -9.57
N ASN A 173 2.00 22.08 -10.08
CA ASN A 173 0.66 22.09 -9.47
C ASN A 173 0.03 20.71 -9.47
N ARG A 174 0.07 19.98 -10.62
CA ARG A 174 -0.43 18.61 -10.72
C ARG A 174 0.30 17.65 -9.79
N LYS A 175 1.62 17.78 -9.73
CA LYS A 175 2.45 16.98 -8.82
C LYS A 175 2.08 17.22 -7.35
N ARG A 176 1.80 18.48 -6.97
CA ARG A 176 1.37 18.81 -5.60
C ARG A 176 0.02 18.16 -5.31
N MET A 177 -0.97 18.35 -6.16
CA MET A 177 -2.31 17.75 -6.03
C MET A 177 -2.23 16.21 -5.90
N LEU A 178 -1.47 15.54 -6.76
CA LEU A 178 -1.33 14.08 -6.71
C LEU A 178 -0.62 13.59 -5.44
N ARG A 179 0.30 14.38 -4.88
CA ARG A 179 0.95 14.09 -3.60
C ARG A 179 0.06 14.34 -2.39
N GLU A 180 -0.91 15.22 -2.49
CA GLU A 180 -1.95 15.38 -1.47
C GLU A 180 -2.87 14.15 -1.42
N LEU A 181 -3.15 13.53 -2.58
CA LEU A 181 -3.91 12.28 -2.66
C LEU A 181 -3.09 11.04 -2.26
N ASN A 182 -1.80 11.02 -2.62
CA ASN A 182 -0.87 9.94 -2.29
C ASN A 182 0.50 10.51 -1.92
N PRO A 183 0.79 10.73 -0.63
CA PRO A 183 2.03 11.37 -0.16
C PRO A 183 3.32 10.62 -0.53
N GLY A 184 3.23 9.30 -0.70
CA GLY A 184 4.37 8.43 -1.04
C GLY A 184 4.70 8.36 -2.53
N VAL A 185 3.85 8.91 -3.39
CA VAL A 185 3.92 8.71 -4.84
C VAL A 185 5.08 9.47 -5.49
N LYS A 186 5.72 8.80 -6.44
CA LYS A 186 6.72 9.44 -7.32
C LYS A 186 6.05 9.92 -8.60
N VAL A 187 5.86 11.23 -8.74
CA VAL A 187 5.25 11.82 -9.94
C VAL A 187 6.34 12.21 -10.94
N LEU A 188 6.25 11.70 -12.15
CA LEU A 188 7.20 11.89 -13.26
C LEU A 188 6.50 12.44 -14.50
N PRO A 189 7.14 13.32 -15.27
CA PRO A 189 6.71 13.65 -16.62
C PRO A 189 7.12 12.52 -17.58
N LEU A 190 6.29 12.22 -18.58
CA LEU A 190 6.63 11.28 -19.64
C LEU A 190 7.56 11.94 -20.67
N ASN A 191 8.83 12.10 -20.31
CA ASN A 191 9.85 12.65 -21.23
C ASN A 191 10.70 11.54 -21.84
N SER A 192 10.94 10.46 -21.08
CA SER A 192 11.79 9.35 -21.46
C SER A 192 11.34 8.08 -20.78
N VAL A 193 11.15 7.03 -21.55
CA VAL A 193 10.77 5.70 -21.03
C VAL A 193 11.82 5.15 -20.06
N GLY A 194 13.11 5.36 -20.33
CA GLY A 194 14.17 4.93 -19.43
C GLY A 194 14.15 5.58 -18.04
N THR A 195 13.51 6.75 -17.88
CA THR A 195 13.30 7.35 -16.55
C THR A 195 12.15 6.65 -15.82
N VAL A 196 11.10 6.27 -16.54
CA VAL A 196 9.97 5.51 -16.03
C VAL A 196 10.41 4.10 -15.63
N GLU A 197 11.14 3.42 -16.51
CA GLU A 197 11.73 2.10 -16.25
C GLU A 197 12.57 2.09 -14.98
N ARG A 198 13.53 3.00 -14.84
CA ARG A 198 14.34 3.14 -13.62
C ARG A 198 13.51 3.43 -12.38
N ALA A 199 12.37 4.08 -12.53
CA ALA A 199 11.47 4.33 -11.39
C ALA A 199 10.69 3.08 -10.99
N MET A 200 10.33 2.22 -11.94
CA MET A 200 9.65 0.95 -11.73
C MET A 200 10.60 -0.10 -11.13
N LEU A 201 11.81 -0.20 -11.65
CA LEU A 201 12.78 -1.24 -11.27
C LEU A 201 13.57 -0.92 -10.00
N ARG A 202 13.59 0.33 -9.54
CA ARG A 202 14.30 0.67 -8.30
C ARG A 202 13.68 -0.07 -7.12
N PRO A 203 14.50 -0.75 -6.28
CA PRO A 203 14.01 -1.34 -5.06
C PRO A 203 13.31 -0.26 -4.22
N GLY A 204 12.17 -0.61 -3.64
CA GLY A 204 11.43 0.28 -2.75
C GLY A 204 12.36 0.82 -1.68
N ARG A 205 12.19 2.07 -1.27
CA ARG A 205 12.86 2.61 -0.07
C ARG A 205 12.52 1.66 1.08
N GLN A 206 13.49 0.88 1.52
CA GLN A 206 13.31 0.05 2.71
C GLN A 206 13.22 1.00 3.91
N PRO A 207 12.04 1.15 4.53
CA PRO A 207 11.89 2.05 5.68
C PRO A 207 12.83 1.64 6.81
N ALA A 208 13.15 0.36 6.92
CA ALA A 208 14.11 -0.18 7.88
C ALA A 208 15.51 0.44 7.73
N PHE A 209 16.00 0.64 6.51
CA PHE A 209 17.32 1.26 6.29
C PHE A 209 17.37 2.71 6.79
N TRP A 210 16.32 3.49 6.51
CA TRP A 210 16.25 4.87 6.98
C TRP A 210 16.05 4.97 8.49
N PHE A 211 15.33 4.01 9.05
CA PHE A 211 15.16 3.91 10.50
C PHE A 211 16.49 3.58 11.19
N LEU A 212 17.25 2.60 10.67
CA LEU A 212 18.59 2.26 11.17
C LEU A 212 19.58 3.43 11.01
N LEU A 213 19.52 4.14 9.88
CA LEU A 213 20.33 5.33 9.63
C LEU A 213 19.98 6.47 10.61
N GLY A 214 18.69 6.63 10.93
CA GLY A 214 18.20 7.55 11.95
C GLY A 214 18.74 7.22 13.35
N ILE A 215 18.68 5.94 13.74
CA ILE A 215 19.25 5.46 15.01
C ILE A 215 20.77 5.70 15.05
N ALA A 216 21.49 5.32 13.97
CA ALA A 216 22.94 5.53 13.88
C ALA A 216 23.32 7.00 13.97
N TYR A 217 22.56 7.89 13.32
CA TYR A 217 22.76 9.34 13.39
C TYR A 217 22.53 9.86 14.83
N PHE A 218 21.45 9.42 15.48
CA PHE A 218 21.10 9.83 16.82
C PHE A 218 22.14 9.35 17.86
N THR A 219 22.64 8.12 17.72
CA THR A 219 23.71 7.58 18.58
C THR A 219 25.05 8.31 18.35
N ALA A 220 25.39 8.61 17.09
CA ALA A 220 26.59 9.37 16.77
C ALA A 220 26.51 10.80 17.31
N ALA A 221 25.36 11.49 17.14
CA ALA A 221 25.12 12.81 17.69
C ALA A 221 25.20 12.84 19.22
N TYR A 222 24.66 11.82 19.89
CA TYR A 222 24.77 11.66 21.34
C TYR A 222 26.22 11.47 21.79
N LEU A 223 26.99 10.62 21.13
CA LEU A 223 28.41 10.40 21.46
C LEU A 223 29.25 11.64 21.24
N THR A 224 29.03 12.39 20.15
CA THR A 224 29.72 13.65 19.88
C THR A 224 29.35 14.72 20.90
N LEU A 225 28.06 14.83 21.25
CA LEU A 225 27.60 15.79 22.27
C LEU A 225 28.23 15.47 23.63
N ARG A 226 28.33 14.19 24.00
CA ARG A 226 28.97 13.71 25.23
C ARG A 226 30.48 14.02 25.24
N MET A 227 31.17 13.90 24.09
CA MET A 227 32.57 14.27 23.96
C MET A 227 32.82 15.76 24.07
N VAL A 228 31.95 16.60 23.51
CA VAL A 228 32.09 18.08 23.46
C VAL A 228 31.72 18.72 24.81
N ILE A 229 30.67 18.23 25.50
CA ILE A 229 30.20 18.82 26.77
C ILE A 229 31.04 18.35 27.97
N GLY A 230 31.89 17.32 27.77
CA GLY A 230 32.70 16.72 28.84
C GLY A 230 31.88 15.95 29.86
N ALA A 231 32.55 15.07 30.61
CA ALA A 231 31.92 14.17 31.59
C ALA A 231 31.34 14.85 32.86
N GLY A 232 31.12 16.17 32.82
CA GLY A 232 30.67 16.99 33.97
C GLY A 232 29.24 17.57 33.86
N GLY A 233 28.50 17.26 32.81
CA GLY A 233 27.18 17.86 32.59
C GLY A 233 26.02 16.99 33.10
N ASN A 234 25.71 17.07 34.39
CA ASN A 234 24.55 16.37 35.01
C ASN A 234 23.22 16.57 34.26
N LEU A 235 23.09 17.65 33.48
CA LEU A 235 21.86 18.01 32.78
C LEU A 235 21.64 17.22 31.50
N ALA A 236 22.70 16.96 30.73
CA ALA A 236 22.62 16.16 29.49
C ALA A 236 22.35 14.68 29.81
N ASP A 237 23.01 14.14 30.83
CA ASP A 237 22.80 12.75 31.30
C ASP A 237 21.38 12.60 31.88
N ALA A 238 20.86 13.60 32.61
CA ALA A 238 19.50 13.59 33.13
C ALA A 238 18.46 13.58 31.99
N VAL A 239 18.60 14.42 30.98
CA VAL A 239 17.70 14.47 29.80
C VAL A 239 17.72 13.17 29.04
N VAL A 240 18.89 12.59 28.81
CA VAL A 240 19.01 11.32 28.08
C VAL A 240 18.44 10.16 28.89
N ASN A 241 18.68 10.08 30.18
CA ASN A 241 18.13 9.03 31.04
C ASN A 241 16.61 9.12 31.13
N VAL A 242 16.04 10.33 31.26
CA VAL A 242 14.57 10.52 31.24
C VAL A 242 13.99 10.14 29.88
N PHE A 243 14.63 10.58 28.78
CA PHE A 243 14.18 10.22 27.43
C PHE A 243 14.22 8.71 27.17
N LEU A 244 15.34 8.05 27.50
CA LEU A 244 15.47 6.60 27.39
C LEU A 244 14.47 5.86 28.29
N GLY A 245 14.24 6.35 29.50
CA GLY A 245 13.26 5.78 30.41
C GLY A 245 11.86 5.82 29.84
N ILE A 246 11.42 6.97 29.30
CA ILE A 246 10.12 7.13 28.65
C ILE A 246 10.02 6.23 27.40
N LEU A 247 11.08 6.16 26.58
CA LEU A 247 11.09 5.35 25.36
C LEU A 247 11.01 3.85 25.67
N LEU A 248 11.78 3.38 26.65
CA LEU A 248 11.75 1.98 27.12
C LEU A 248 10.39 1.61 27.70
N GLN A 249 9.76 2.53 28.42
CA GLN A 249 8.44 2.31 28.99
C GLN A 249 7.34 2.31 27.91
N ALA A 250 7.44 3.17 26.89
CA ALA A 250 6.45 3.27 25.82
C ALA A 250 6.49 2.06 24.85
N PHE A 251 7.66 1.45 24.66
CA PHE A 251 7.88 0.39 23.67
C PHE A 251 6.99 -0.86 23.88
N PRO A 252 6.86 -1.46 25.06
CA PRO A 252 5.99 -2.62 25.28
C PRO A 252 4.50 -2.27 25.05
N PHE A 253 4.06 -1.06 25.40
CA PHE A 253 2.68 -0.65 25.16
C PHE A 253 2.38 -0.45 23.67
N LEU A 254 3.34 0.07 22.90
CA LEU A 254 3.23 0.15 21.44
C LEU A 254 3.13 -1.24 20.80
N LEU A 255 3.94 -2.19 21.25
CA LEU A 255 3.88 -3.58 20.76
C LEU A 255 2.52 -4.21 21.05
N ILE A 256 2.01 -4.08 22.28
CA ILE A 256 0.69 -4.59 22.66
C ILE A 256 -0.39 -3.95 21.78
N GLY A 257 -0.35 -2.64 21.54
CA GLY A 257 -1.31 -1.94 20.70
C GLY A 257 -1.30 -2.40 19.24
N VAL A 258 -0.11 -2.63 18.67
CA VAL A 258 0.03 -3.17 17.30
C VAL A 258 -0.46 -4.61 17.23
N LEU A 259 -0.12 -5.46 18.19
CA LEU A 259 -0.61 -6.84 18.27
C LEU A 259 -2.13 -6.88 18.40
N LEU A 260 -2.71 -6.04 19.27
CA LEU A 260 -4.16 -5.94 19.44
C LEU A 260 -4.85 -5.47 18.17
N SER A 261 -4.31 -4.44 17.51
CA SER A 261 -4.83 -3.96 16.22
C SER A 261 -4.78 -5.05 15.15
N SER A 262 -3.70 -5.82 15.09
CA SER A 262 -3.54 -6.95 14.18
C SER A 262 -4.54 -8.08 14.51
N ALA A 263 -4.71 -8.40 15.78
CA ALA A 263 -5.69 -9.38 16.24
C ALA A 263 -7.12 -8.98 15.85
N ILE A 264 -7.51 -7.72 16.06
CA ILE A 264 -8.81 -7.21 15.64
C ILE A 264 -8.99 -7.34 14.12
N GLN A 265 -7.94 -7.09 13.33
CA GLN A 265 -8.01 -7.23 11.87
C GLN A 265 -8.25 -8.67 11.42
N ILE A 266 -7.66 -9.65 12.10
CA ILE A 266 -7.71 -11.07 11.75
C ILE A 266 -8.98 -11.73 12.30
N PHE A 267 -9.27 -11.54 13.58
CA PHE A 267 -10.32 -12.29 14.28
C PHE A 267 -11.70 -11.66 14.16
N VAL A 268 -11.80 -10.33 14.04
CA VAL A 268 -13.10 -9.65 13.93
C VAL A 268 -13.50 -9.54 12.47
N SER A 269 -14.45 -10.37 11.99
CA SER A 269 -14.99 -10.25 10.64
C SER A 269 -15.91 -9.04 10.50
N GLN A 270 -16.02 -8.48 9.29
CA GLN A 270 -16.96 -7.37 9.03
C GLN A 270 -18.41 -7.81 9.27
N GLN A 271 -18.75 -9.06 8.90
CA GLN A 271 -20.09 -9.60 9.10
C GLN A 271 -20.48 -9.69 10.57
N TRP A 272 -19.56 -10.22 11.40
CA TRP A 272 -19.78 -10.32 12.85
C TRP A 272 -20.03 -8.93 13.48
N LEU A 273 -19.27 -7.94 13.03
CA LEU A 273 -19.40 -6.58 13.53
C LEU A 273 -20.76 -5.96 13.14
N HIS A 274 -21.21 -6.16 11.89
CA HIS A 274 -22.52 -5.67 11.44
C HIS A 274 -23.71 -6.34 12.13
N GLU A 275 -23.59 -7.60 12.52
CA GLU A 275 -24.65 -8.35 13.22
C GLU A 275 -24.75 -7.98 14.69
N HIS A 276 -23.62 -7.78 15.37
CA HIS A 276 -23.57 -7.58 16.83
C HIS A 276 -23.43 -6.12 17.26
N PHE A 277 -23.08 -5.20 16.33
CA PHE A 277 -22.98 -3.80 16.67
C PHE A 277 -24.36 -3.16 16.83
N PRO A 278 -24.63 -2.44 17.95
CA PRO A 278 -25.93 -1.82 18.18
C PRO A 278 -26.29 -0.82 17.08
N LYS A 279 -27.44 -1.02 16.43
CA LYS A 279 -27.92 -0.15 15.34
C LYS A 279 -28.37 1.24 15.84
N HIS A 280 -28.65 1.38 17.13
CA HIS A 280 -29.01 2.65 17.74
C HIS A 280 -27.76 3.45 18.11
N LEU A 281 -27.74 4.74 17.79
CA LEU A 281 -26.59 5.61 18.03
C LEU A 281 -26.14 5.59 19.51
N ALA A 282 -27.08 5.71 20.45
CA ALA A 282 -26.77 5.69 21.88
C ALA A 282 -26.19 4.37 22.36
N GLY A 283 -26.70 3.23 21.85
CA GLY A 283 -26.17 1.91 22.16
C GLY A 283 -24.77 1.69 21.61
N GLY A 284 -24.50 2.18 20.37
CA GLY A 284 -23.18 2.13 19.75
C GLY A 284 -22.13 2.95 20.49
N LEU A 285 -22.49 4.13 20.97
CA LEU A 285 -21.62 5.00 21.79
C LEU A 285 -21.31 4.36 23.16
N LEU A 286 -22.33 3.81 23.83
CA LEU A 286 -22.14 3.13 25.10
C LEU A 286 -21.25 1.88 24.95
N PHE A 287 -21.51 1.09 23.93
CA PHE A 287 -20.69 -0.10 23.61
C PHE A 287 -19.23 0.28 23.34
N ALA A 288 -18.99 1.35 22.56
CA ALA A 288 -17.66 1.85 22.27
C ALA A 288 -16.93 2.37 23.51
N ALA A 289 -17.63 3.06 24.41
CA ALA A 289 -17.10 3.52 25.69
C ALA A 289 -16.72 2.36 26.61
N LEU A 290 -17.59 1.33 26.74
CA LEU A 290 -17.30 0.12 27.49
C LEU A 290 -16.12 -0.67 26.91
N ALA A 291 -16.04 -0.79 25.58
CA ALA A 291 -14.91 -1.42 24.92
C ALA A 291 -13.61 -0.67 25.19
N GLY A 292 -13.64 0.67 25.20
CA GLY A 292 -12.51 1.52 25.58
C GLY A 292 -12.09 1.32 27.05
N PHE A 293 -13.04 1.13 27.95
CA PHE A 293 -12.77 0.82 29.35
C PHE A 293 -12.10 -0.54 29.54
N CYS A 294 -12.57 -1.56 28.83
CA CYS A 294 -12.02 -2.94 28.92
C CYS A 294 -10.64 -3.10 28.30
N LEU A 295 -10.27 -2.25 27.34
CA LEU A 295 -9.02 -2.36 26.60
C LEU A 295 -8.00 -1.36 27.16
N PRO A 296 -6.95 -1.81 27.86
CA PRO A 296 -5.89 -0.93 28.39
C PRO A 296 -4.98 -0.48 27.24
N VAL A 297 -5.45 0.45 26.43
CA VAL A 297 -4.76 0.97 25.25
C VAL A 297 -4.31 2.39 25.51
N CYS A 298 -3.02 2.67 25.30
CA CYS A 298 -2.49 4.04 25.37
C CYS A 298 -2.85 4.84 24.11
N ASP A 299 -2.69 6.16 24.16
CA ASP A 299 -2.94 7.08 23.04
C ASP A 299 -2.26 6.67 21.74
N CYS A 300 -1.01 6.20 21.82
CA CYS A 300 -0.23 5.79 20.65
C CYS A 300 -0.80 4.55 19.94
N ALA A 301 -1.45 3.65 20.70
CA ALA A 301 -2.00 2.40 20.17
C ALA A 301 -3.47 2.55 19.78
N SER A 302 -4.19 3.53 20.30
CA SER A 302 -5.61 3.79 20.02
C SER A 302 -5.84 4.21 18.55
N VAL A 303 -4.91 4.93 17.93
CA VAL A 303 -5.01 5.41 16.54
C VAL A 303 -5.05 4.26 15.52
N PRO A 304 -4.13 3.26 15.54
CA PRO A 304 -4.23 2.11 14.62
C PRO A 304 -5.50 1.28 14.84
N VAL A 305 -5.95 1.12 16.09
CA VAL A 305 -7.20 0.43 16.41
C VAL A 305 -8.40 1.18 15.84
N PHE A 306 -8.48 2.51 16.07
CA PHE A 306 -9.48 3.38 15.47
C PHE A 306 -9.58 3.22 13.96
N ARG A 307 -8.43 3.31 13.26
CA ARG A 307 -8.36 3.15 11.80
C ARG A 307 -8.87 1.78 11.35
N SER A 308 -8.56 0.73 12.11
CA SER A 308 -9.04 -0.62 11.84
C SER A 308 -10.55 -0.75 12.01
N LEU A 309 -11.13 -0.16 13.05
CA LEU A 309 -12.57 -0.16 13.31
C LEU A 309 -13.35 0.58 12.22
N VAL A 310 -12.89 1.78 11.84
CA VAL A 310 -13.53 2.57 10.77
C VAL A 310 -13.49 1.82 9.43
N ARG A 311 -12.36 1.17 9.10
CA ARG A 311 -12.24 0.34 7.89
C ARG A 311 -13.20 -0.85 7.90
N LYS A 312 -13.58 -1.35 9.06
CA LYS A 312 -14.54 -2.45 9.23
C LYS A 312 -15.99 -2.02 9.28
N GLY A 313 -16.27 -0.72 9.06
CA GLY A 313 -17.63 -0.18 8.94
C GLY A 313 -18.27 0.24 10.26
N VAL A 314 -17.49 0.39 11.34
CA VAL A 314 -17.99 0.99 12.57
C VAL A 314 -18.33 2.46 12.33
N PRO A 315 -19.49 2.95 12.78
CA PRO A 315 -19.85 4.36 12.65
C PRO A 315 -18.76 5.28 13.21
N PRO A 316 -18.35 6.34 12.49
CA PRO A 316 -17.27 7.23 12.92
C PRO A 316 -17.47 7.80 14.33
N ALA A 317 -18.70 8.09 14.70
CA ALA A 317 -19.04 8.59 16.05
C ALA A 317 -18.66 7.59 17.15
N ALA A 318 -18.97 6.30 16.97
CA ALA A 318 -18.61 5.25 17.93
C ALA A 318 -17.09 5.00 17.95
N ALA A 319 -16.43 5.04 16.78
CA ALA A 319 -14.99 4.90 16.72
C ALA A 319 -14.24 6.05 17.40
N VAL A 320 -14.73 7.30 17.30
CA VAL A 320 -14.20 8.46 18.02
C VAL A 320 -14.46 8.33 19.52
N THR A 321 -15.63 7.85 19.94
CA THR A 321 -15.92 7.60 21.35
C THR A 321 -14.96 6.58 21.95
N PHE A 322 -14.68 5.49 21.24
CA PHE A 322 -13.65 4.52 21.63
C PHE A 322 -12.26 5.16 21.74
N LEU A 323 -11.87 5.96 20.75
CA LEU A 323 -10.58 6.65 20.71
C LEU A 323 -10.37 7.56 21.92
N MET A 324 -11.44 8.25 22.37
CA MET A 324 -11.40 9.15 23.51
C MET A 324 -11.55 8.42 24.84
N ALA A 325 -12.34 7.35 24.89
CA ALA A 325 -12.60 6.59 26.12
C ALA A 325 -11.39 5.75 26.55
N ALA A 326 -10.71 5.09 25.58
CA ALA A 326 -9.65 4.13 25.86
C ALA A 326 -8.48 4.70 26.71
N PRO A 327 -7.94 5.90 26.45
CA PRO A 327 -6.86 6.45 27.27
C PRO A 327 -7.35 7.08 28.59
N VAL A 328 -8.60 7.57 28.63
CA VAL A 328 -9.11 8.37 29.77
C VAL A 328 -9.77 7.49 30.81
N ILE A 329 -10.60 6.52 30.41
CA ILE A 329 -11.43 5.69 31.31
C ILE A 329 -10.81 4.30 31.48
N ASN A 330 -9.48 4.21 31.52
CA ASN A 330 -8.78 2.94 31.69
C ASN A 330 -8.73 2.56 33.21
N PRO A 331 -9.03 1.31 33.59
CA PRO A 331 -8.90 0.84 34.96
C PRO A 331 -7.54 1.07 35.59
N VAL A 332 -6.47 0.98 34.78
CA VAL A 332 -5.09 1.20 35.25
C VAL A 332 -4.89 2.68 35.62
N VAL A 333 -5.42 3.61 34.82
CA VAL A 333 -5.34 5.05 35.12
C VAL A 333 -6.17 5.40 36.35
N ILE A 334 -7.37 4.85 36.48
CA ILE A 334 -8.25 5.06 37.65
C ILE A 334 -7.54 4.55 38.91
N LEU A 335 -6.99 3.33 38.89
CA LEU A 335 -6.27 2.77 40.02
C LEU A 335 -5.01 3.58 40.36
N SER A 336 -4.24 4.00 39.36
CA SER A 336 -3.02 4.80 39.59
C SER A 336 -3.35 6.17 40.20
N THR A 337 -4.45 6.79 39.76
CA THR A 337 -4.94 8.09 40.35
C THR A 337 -5.50 7.92 41.74
N TRP A 338 -6.06 6.75 42.06
CA TRP A 338 -6.54 6.45 43.40
C TRP A 338 -5.42 6.27 44.45
N TYR A 339 -4.27 5.74 43.99
CA TYR A 339 -3.11 5.49 44.86
C TYR A 339 -2.09 6.67 44.89
N ALA A 340 -2.28 7.72 44.07
CA ALA A 340 -1.46 8.93 44.06
C ALA A 340 -2.04 9.98 45.06
#